data_c57ed7e528e63973292ca36a066e5d0d
#
_entry.id   c57ed7e528e63973292ca36a066e5d0d
#
_cell.length_a   1.000
_cell.length_b   1.000
_cell.length_c   1.000
_cell.angle_alpha   90.00
_cell.angle_beta   90.00
_cell.angle_gamma   90.00
#
_symmetry.space_group_name_H-M   'P 1'
#
loop_
_entity.id
_entity.type
_entity.pdbx_description
1 polymer ?
#
loop_
_entity_poly.entity_id
_entity_poly.type
_entity_poly.pdbx_seq_one_letter_code
_entity_poly.pdbx_strand_id
1 'polypeptide(L)'
;KRIQAEGMVLDIPTYSMYLDNIQPSINKQSILVPCYSSRAKCSMSIPVEANQQPFQYDRGGKIDSLRQYQFKIGARVEPQRPIDVSNTTLNTRAYASQEHLQEFSKALVATGLGNRSLLNHRENFVMGRSLSAMGGTEDLSEKALRVEIEYNSGHANTAKNVFTFVNHIRRLQITPSGLQIYG
;
A
#
# COMPACT_ATOMS: atom_id res chain seq x y z
N LYS A 1 -2.79 -9.50 39.92
CA LYS A 1 -3.46 -10.79 40.26
C LYS A 1 -4.47 -11.23 39.17
N ARG A 2 -5.20 -10.30 38.53
CA ARG A 2 -6.19 -10.64 37.49
C ARG A 2 -5.55 -11.17 36.19
N ILE A 3 -4.43 -10.57 35.77
CA ILE A 3 -3.66 -10.99 34.58
C ILE A 3 -3.12 -12.41 34.71
N GLN A 4 -2.79 -12.84 35.92
CA GLN A 4 -2.28 -14.19 36.16
C GLN A 4 -3.35 -15.29 36.05
N ALA A 5 -4.63 -14.94 36.19
CA ALA A 5 -5.72 -15.90 36.16
C ALA A 5 -6.41 -15.97 34.78
N GLU A 6 -6.59 -14.84 34.14
CA GLU A 6 -7.41 -14.72 32.92
C GLU A 6 -6.58 -14.53 31.62
N GLY A 7 -5.27 -14.24 31.79
CA GLY A 7 -4.43 -13.88 30.67
C GLY A 7 -4.68 -12.44 30.17
N MET A 8 -3.91 -12.02 29.19
CA MET A 8 -4.02 -10.69 28.56
C MET A 8 -4.01 -10.85 27.04
N VAL A 9 -4.93 -10.17 26.38
CA VAL A 9 -4.98 -10.10 24.91
C VAL A 9 -4.70 -8.68 24.47
N LEU A 10 -3.71 -8.51 23.59
CA LEU A 10 -3.30 -7.24 23.01
C LEU A 10 -3.39 -7.33 21.49
N ASP A 11 -4.05 -6.37 20.87
CA ASP A 11 -4.06 -6.20 19.43
C ASP A 11 -3.02 -5.12 19.05
N ILE A 12 -1.97 -5.54 18.33
CA ILE A 12 -0.81 -4.71 18.00
C ILE A 12 -0.82 -4.41 16.50
N PRO A 13 -0.91 -3.13 16.09
CA PRO A 13 -0.72 -2.76 14.70
C PRO A 13 0.71 -3.03 14.26
N THR A 14 0.86 -3.69 13.13
CA THR A 14 2.14 -4.13 12.58
C THR A 14 2.19 -3.83 11.08
N TYR A 15 3.38 -3.73 10.52
CA TYR A 15 3.61 -3.59 9.09
C TYR A 15 4.44 -4.76 8.57
N SER A 16 4.01 -5.32 7.44
CA SER A 16 4.83 -6.22 6.64
C SER A 16 5.25 -5.49 5.37
N MET A 17 6.52 -5.59 5.01
CA MET A 17 7.09 -4.98 3.81
C MET A 17 7.41 -6.06 2.78
N TYR A 18 7.07 -5.77 1.54
CA TYR A 18 7.35 -6.61 0.36
C TYR A 18 8.04 -5.77 -0.69
N LEU A 19 9.01 -6.36 -1.36
CA LEU A 19 9.74 -5.74 -2.45
C LEU A 19 9.48 -6.51 -3.74
N ASP A 20 9.09 -5.78 -4.77
CA ASP A 20 8.99 -6.29 -6.14
C ASP A 20 9.62 -5.29 -7.11
N ASN A 21 9.87 -5.72 -8.35
CA ASN A 21 10.50 -4.91 -9.37
C ASN A 21 9.58 -4.72 -10.57
N ILE A 22 9.52 -3.48 -11.07
CA ILE A 22 8.91 -3.17 -12.35
C ILE A 22 10.01 -3.15 -13.39
N GLN A 23 9.89 -4.02 -14.40
CA GLN A 23 10.83 -4.10 -15.51
C GLN A 23 10.70 -2.87 -16.41
N PRO A 24 11.81 -2.41 -17.01
CA PRO A 24 11.76 -1.31 -17.98
C PRO A 24 10.90 -1.69 -19.20
N SER A 25 10.24 -0.69 -19.77
CA SER A 25 9.39 -0.81 -20.97
C SER A 25 8.13 -1.66 -20.82
N ILE A 26 7.79 -2.12 -19.64
CA ILE A 26 6.49 -2.77 -19.38
C ILE A 26 5.44 -1.73 -19.04
N ASN A 27 4.38 -1.67 -19.83
CA ASN A 27 3.31 -0.70 -19.62
C ASN A 27 2.27 -1.16 -18.59
N LYS A 28 2.12 -2.46 -18.37
CA LYS A 28 1.16 -3.01 -17.40
C LYS A 28 1.78 -4.16 -16.62
N GLN A 29 1.73 -4.07 -15.31
CA GLN A 29 2.25 -5.10 -14.42
C GLN A 29 1.31 -5.36 -13.25
N SER A 30 1.24 -6.61 -12.82
CA SER A 30 0.51 -7.06 -11.65
C SER A 30 1.53 -7.55 -10.60
N ILE A 31 1.62 -6.84 -9.50
CA ILE A 31 2.53 -7.14 -8.39
C ILE A 31 1.77 -7.98 -7.37
N LEU A 32 2.29 -9.16 -7.07
CA LEU A 32 1.76 -10.01 -6.01
C LEU A 32 2.33 -9.57 -4.66
N VAL A 33 1.44 -9.30 -3.71
CA VAL A 33 1.80 -8.97 -2.33
C VAL A 33 1.46 -10.18 -1.45
N PRO A 34 2.44 -10.99 -1.04
CA PRO A 34 2.20 -12.24 -0.30
C PRO A 34 1.92 -11.94 1.18
N CYS A 35 0.85 -11.20 1.44
CA CYS A 35 0.37 -10.93 2.79
C CYS A 35 -0.75 -11.92 3.13
N TYR A 36 -0.54 -12.74 4.13
CA TYR A 36 -1.49 -13.77 4.58
C TYR A 36 -2.12 -13.44 5.93
N SER A 37 -2.20 -12.16 6.27
CA SER A 37 -2.81 -11.73 7.53
C SER A 37 -4.33 -11.83 7.47
N SER A 38 -4.93 -12.38 8.51
CA SER A 38 -6.38 -12.42 8.69
C SER A 38 -7.00 -11.05 9.03
N ARG A 39 -6.19 -10.04 9.36
CA ARG A 39 -6.64 -8.74 9.85
C ARG A 39 -5.87 -7.59 9.20
N ALA A 40 -5.81 -7.57 7.86
CA ALA A 40 -5.17 -6.50 7.11
C ALA A 40 -6.06 -5.24 7.07
N LYS A 41 -5.47 -4.06 7.25
CA LYS A 41 -6.17 -2.76 7.27
C LYS A 41 -6.00 -1.98 5.99
N CYS A 42 -4.76 -1.81 5.55
CA CYS A 42 -4.47 -1.07 4.32
C CYS A 42 -3.19 -1.57 3.66
N SER A 43 -3.07 -1.26 2.38
CA SER A 43 -1.86 -1.47 1.59
C SER A 43 -1.36 -0.12 1.06
N MET A 44 -0.04 0.08 1.12
CA MET A 44 0.63 1.26 0.58
C MET A 44 1.84 0.81 -0.25
N SER A 45 1.90 1.21 -1.51
CA SER A 45 2.98 0.82 -2.43
C SER A 45 3.70 2.07 -2.94
N ILE A 46 5.02 2.05 -2.85
CA ILE A 46 5.91 3.16 -3.18
C ILE A 46 6.83 2.71 -4.32
N PRO A 47 6.61 3.17 -5.56
CA PRO A 47 7.51 2.94 -6.67
C PRO A 47 8.71 3.89 -6.57
N VAL A 48 9.92 3.34 -6.52
CA VAL A 48 11.18 4.08 -6.44
C VAL A 48 12.08 3.66 -7.60
N GLU A 49 12.79 4.57 -8.23
CA GLU A 49 13.72 4.22 -9.30
C GLU A 49 14.80 3.26 -8.81
N ALA A 50 15.03 2.19 -9.56
CA ALA A 50 15.98 1.13 -9.17
C ALA A 50 17.43 1.62 -9.09
N ASN A 51 17.79 2.63 -9.90
CA ASN A 51 19.16 3.17 -10.01
C ASN A 51 19.43 4.33 -9.04
N GLN A 52 18.50 4.68 -8.15
CA GLN A 52 18.74 5.73 -7.17
C GLN A 52 19.83 5.32 -6.18
N GLN A 53 20.84 6.17 -6.04
CA GLN A 53 21.92 5.94 -5.10
C GLN A 53 21.42 6.00 -3.64
N PRO A 54 22.02 5.19 -2.72
CA PRO A 54 21.55 5.08 -1.34
C PRO A 54 21.47 6.38 -0.53
N PHE A 55 22.19 7.41 -0.94
CA PHE A 55 22.36 8.66 -0.18
C PHE A 55 21.64 9.87 -0.77
N GLN A 56 20.83 9.71 -1.82
CA GLN A 56 20.04 10.82 -2.34
C GLN A 56 18.82 11.06 -1.44
N TYR A 57 18.69 12.27 -0.93
CA TYR A 57 17.55 12.70 -0.10
C TYR A 57 16.22 12.75 -0.88
N ASP A 58 16.27 12.64 -2.20
CA ASP A 58 15.12 12.67 -3.12
C ASP A 58 14.61 11.26 -3.48
N ARG A 59 14.46 10.41 -2.48
CA ARG A 59 13.98 9.02 -2.64
C ARG A 59 12.46 8.87 -2.51
N GLY A 60 11.74 9.91 -2.80
CA GLY A 60 10.29 9.83 -2.86
C GLY A 60 9.80 8.87 -3.94
N GLY A 61 8.61 8.36 -3.76
CA GLY A 61 7.92 7.60 -4.77
C GLY A 61 7.80 8.41 -6.06
N LYS A 62 8.05 7.78 -7.22
CA LYS A 62 8.00 8.44 -8.52
C LYS A 62 6.69 8.16 -9.23
N ILE A 63 6.08 9.24 -9.71
CA ILE A 63 4.83 9.18 -10.47
C ILE A 63 5.08 9.00 -11.98
N ASP A 64 6.34 9.09 -12.44
CA ASP A 64 6.75 9.14 -13.84
C ASP A 64 5.95 8.22 -14.75
N SER A 65 5.24 8.83 -15.71
CA SER A 65 4.44 8.12 -16.70
C SER A 65 3.37 7.16 -16.15
N LEU A 66 3.16 7.11 -14.83
CA LEU A 66 2.12 6.30 -14.23
C LEU A 66 0.75 6.86 -14.61
N ARG A 67 -0.05 6.04 -15.28
CA ARG A 67 -1.40 6.39 -15.72
C ARG A 67 -2.43 6.09 -14.65
N GLN A 68 -2.46 4.83 -14.23
CA GLN A 68 -3.48 4.35 -13.29
C GLN A 68 -2.97 3.16 -12.49
N TYR A 69 -3.62 2.90 -11.37
CA TYR A 69 -3.40 1.69 -10.59
C TYR A 69 -4.70 1.17 -9.98
N GLN A 70 -4.69 -0.10 -9.58
CA GLN A 70 -5.83 -0.79 -9.01
C GLN A 70 -5.38 -1.88 -8.06
N PHE A 71 -6.20 -2.20 -7.06
CA PHE A 71 -5.93 -3.32 -6.15
C PHE A 71 -6.87 -4.48 -6.44
N LYS A 72 -6.34 -5.71 -6.35
CA LYS A 72 -7.13 -6.94 -6.39
C LYS A 72 -6.96 -7.72 -5.12
N ILE A 73 -8.06 -8.16 -4.53
CA ILE A 73 -8.13 -8.98 -3.33
C ILE A 73 -8.85 -10.27 -3.69
N GLY A 74 -8.07 -11.34 -3.96
CA GLY A 74 -8.63 -12.55 -4.54
C GLY A 74 -9.26 -12.27 -5.91
N ALA A 75 -10.55 -12.55 -6.06
CA ALA A 75 -11.34 -12.26 -7.28
C ALA A 75 -11.91 -10.82 -7.31
N ARG A 76 -11.90 -10.11 -6.18
CA ARG A 76 -12.48 -8.77 -6.03
C ARG A 76 -11.49 -7.71 -6.51
N VAL A 77 -11.95 -6.81 -7.36
CA VAL A 77 -11.18 -5.66 -7.86
C VAL A 77 -11.63 -4.41 -7.14
N GLU A 78 -10.68 -3.66 -6.56
CA GLU A 78 -10.98 -2.46 -5.80
C GLU A 78 -9.99 -1.31 -6.08
N PRO A 79 -10.53 -0.12 -6.35
CA PRO A 79 -11.93 0.15 -6.67
C PRO A 79 -12.33 -0.52 -7.97
N GLN A 80 -13.63 -0.61 -8.27
CA GLN A 80 -14.11 -1.24 -9.53
C GLN A 80 -13.57 -0.52 -10.77
N ARG A 81 -13.38 0.79 -10.68
CA ARG A 81 -12.69 1.59 -11.69
C ARG A 81 -11.25 1.85 -11.25
N PRO A 82 -10.24 1.67 -12.13
CA PRO A 82 -8.86 2.02 -11.83
C PRO A 82 -8.73 3.49 -11.39
N ILE A 83 -7.82 3.73 -10.48
CA ILE A 83 -7.53 5.07 -9.94
C ILE A 83 -6.60 5.77 -10.92
N ASP A 84 -7.08 6.83 -11.58
CA ASP A 84 -6.25 7.69 -12.41
C ASP A 84 -5.30 8.50 -11.53
N VAL A 85 -4.02 8.49 -11.87
CA VAL A 85 -2.98 9.14 -11.07
C VAL A 85 -2.77 10.58 -11.52
N SER A 86 -2.83 10.85 -12.82
CA SER A 86 -2.53 12.16 -13.37
C SER A 86 -3.70 12.74 -14.15
N ASN A 87 -3.98 14.01 -13.88
CA ASN A 87 -4.90 14.77 -14.74
C ASN A 87 -4.10 15.26 -15.95
N THR A 88 -4.21 14.56 -17.09
CA THR A 88 -3.42 14.81 -18.31
C THR A 88 -3.77 16.10 -19.06
N THR A 89 -4.74 16.88 -18.58
CA THR A 89 -5.21 18.09 -19.27
C THR A 89 -4.29 19.31 -19.12
N LEU A 90 -3.28 19.25 -18.26
CA LEU A 90 -2.34 20.35 -18.08
C LEU A 90 -0.89 19.89 -18.29
N ASN A 91 -0.39 20.15 -19.47
CA ASN A 91 0.88 19.73 -20.07
C ASN A 91 2.19 20.03 -19.34
N THR A 92 2.22 20.37 -18.06
CA THR A 92 3.48 20.82 -17.45
C THR A 92 3.80 20.29 -16.05
N ARG A 93 2.87 19.73 -15.33
CA ARG A 93 3.16 19.14 -14.00
C ARG A 93 2.06 18.15 -13.63
N ALA A 94 2.40 16.86 -13.49
CA ALA A 94 1.50 15.85 -13.00
C ALA A 94 1.03 16.18 -11.58
N TYR A 95 -0.16 16.74 -11.45
CA TYR A 95 -0.84 16.83 -10.16
C TYR A 95 -1.50 15.49 -9.89
N ALA A 96 -1.36 15.00 -8.66
CA ALA A 96 -2.11 13.84 -8.22
C ALA A 96 -3.61 14.09 -8.41
N SER A 97 -4.32 13.11 -8.99
CA SER A 97 -5.76 13.22 -9.18
C SER A 97 -6.49 13.27 -7.84
N GLN A 98 -7.68 13.84 -7.82
CA GLN A 98 -8.50 13.87 -6.61
C GLN A 98 -8.87 12.46 -6.13
N GLU A 99 -9.12 11.53 -7.05
CA GLU A 99 -9.40 10.12 -6.72
C GLU A 99 -8.22 9.47 -5.99
N HIS A 100 -7.01 9.69 -6.50
CA HIS A 100 -5.79 9.18 -5.88
C HIS A 100 -5.60 9.74 -4.46
N LEU A 101 -5.77 11.05 -4.28
CA LEU A 101 -5.66 11.69 -2.96
C LEU A 101 -6.70 11.17 -1.97
N GLN A 102 -7.93 10.91 -2.43
CA GLN A 102 -8.97 10.33 -1.58
C GLN A 102 -8.62 8.91 -1.14
N GLU A 103 -8.16 8.06 -2.05
CA GLU A 103 -7.79 6.67 -1.70
C GLU A 103 -6.58 6.62 -0.77
N PHE A 104 -5.59 7.45 -1.01
CA PHE A 104 -4.43 7.58 -0.13
C PHE A 104 -4.84 8.09 1.28
N SER A 105 -5.72 9.09 1.34
CA SER A 105 -6.27 9.59 2.61
C SER A 105 -6.98 8.49 3.40
N LYS A 106 -7.81 7.66 2.73
CA LYS A 106 -8.49 6.52 3.37
C LYS A 106 -7.48 5.51 3.92
N ALA A 107 -6.39 5.24 3.17
CA ALA A 107 -5.33 4.35 3.64
C ALA A 107 -4.65 4.89 4.90
N LEU A 108 -4.32 6.19 4.93
CA LEU A 108 -3.72 6.82 6.11
C LEU A 108 -4.65 6.77 7.33
N VAL A 109 -5.93 7.07 7.15
CA VAL A 109 -6.93 6.99 8.22
C VAL A 109 -7.03 5.56 8.76
N ALA A 110 -6.98 4.55 7.89
CA ALA A 110 -7.01 3.13 8.31
C ALA A 110 -5.81 2.74 9.19
N THR A 111 -4.67 3.40 9.05
CA THR A 111 -3.50 3.19 9.93
C THR A 111 -3.56 3.96 11.24
N GLY A 112 -4.52 4.87 11.41
CA GLY A 112 -4.57 5.82 12.53
C GLY A 112 -3.65 7.03 12.35
N LEU A 113 -3.00 7.17 11.19
CA LEU A 113 -2.20 8.34 10.85
C LEU A 113 -3.12 9.45 10.31
N GLY A 114 -2.96 10.64 10.84
CA GLY A 114 -3.74 11.79 10.38
C GLY A 114 -3.32 12.27 8.98
N ASN A 115 -4.19 13.04 8.36
CA ASN A 115 -4.10 13.51 6.97
C ASN A 115 -3.03 14.61 6.72
N ARG A 116 -1.92 14.62 7.45
CA ARG A 116 -0.93 15.71 7.40
C ARG A 116 -0.01 15.70 6.16
N SER A 117 0.03 14.59 5.40
CA SER A 117 1.02 14.37 4.33
C SER A 117 0.53 14.76 2.94
N LEU A 118 -0.71 15.17 2.73
CA LEU A 118 -1.26 15.45 1.39
C LEU A 118 -0.54 16.60 0.67
N LEU A 119 0.05 17.55 1.38
CA LEU A 119 0.75 18.69 0.79
C LEU A 119 2.07 18.32 0.11
N ASN A 120 2.75 17.27 0.58
CA ASN A 120 4.04 16.80 0.05
C ASN A 120 3.91 15.59 -0.86
N HIS A 121 2.70 15.14 -1.16
CA HIS A 121 2.46 13.92 -1.91
C HIS A 121 3.01 13.94 -3.35
N ARG A 122 3.26 15.11 -3.88
CA ARG A 122 3.82 15.30 -5.22
C ARG A 122 5.27 14.82 -5.33
N GLU A 123 6.06 14.98 -4.29
CA GLU A 123 7.47 14.58 -4.23
C GLU A 123 7.62 13.15 -3.66
N ASN A 124 6.61 12.68 -2.93
CA ASN A 124 6.61 11.39 -2.26
C ASN A 124 5.35 10.59 -2.66
N PHE A 125 5.32 10.13 -3.90
CA PHE A 125 4.17 9.42 -4.44
C PHE A 125 3.99 8.05 -3.78
N VAL A 126 2.79 7.80 -3.26
CA VAL A 126 2.40 6.55 -2.59
C VAL A 126 1.04 6.10 -3.10
N MET A 127 0.96 4.92 -3.69
CA MET A 127 -0.31 4.27 -4.01
C MET A 127 -0.86 3.67 -2.73
N GLY A 128 -1.97 4.18 -2.22
CA GLY A 128 -2.55 3.72 -0.97
C GLY A 128 -4.00 3.30 -1.12
N ARG A 129 -4.38 2.25 -0.38
CA ARG A 129 -5.77 1.81 -0.28
C ARG A 129 -6.10 1.24 1.09
N SER A 130 -7.27 1.61 1.63
CA SER A 130 -7.90 0.88 2.70
C SER A 130 -8.46 -0.44 2.15
N LEU A 131 -8.09 -1.57 2.73
CA LEU A 131 -8.53 -2.89 2.28
C LEU A 131 -9.95 -3.22 2.72
N SER A 132 -10.46 -2.54 3.73
CA SER A 132 -11.83 -2.64 4.19
C SER A 132 -12.63 -1.39 3.84
N ALA A 133 -13.83 -1.55 3.30
CA ALA A 133 -14.71 -0.45 2.91
C ALA A 133 -15.23 0.36 4.11
N MET A 134 -15.31 -0.22 5.29
CA MET A 134 -15.92 0.36 6.49
C MET A 134 -14.92 0.67 7.62
N GLY A 135 -13.62 0.75 7.31
CA GLY A 135 -12.59 1.01 8.33
C GLY A 135 -12.26 -0.20 9.23
N GLY A 136 -12.78 -1.38 8.91
CA GLY A 136 -12.44 -2.63 9.58
C GLY A 136 -11.14 -3.26 9.10
N THR A 137 -11.09 -4.57 9.11
CA THR A 137 -9.98 -5.39 8.59
C THR A 137 -10.47 -6.30 7.49
N GLU A 138 -9.59 -6.63 6.54
CA GLU A 138 -9.81 -7.64 5.49
C GLU A 138 -9.02 -8.89 5.83
N ASP A 139 -9.64 -10.04 5.61
CA ASP A 139 -8.97 -11.33 5.75
C ASP A 139 -8.26 -11.68 4.43
N LEU A 140 -6.94 -11.72 4.48
CA LEU A 140 -6.05 -12.09 3.37
C LEU A 140 -5.43 -13.46 3.54
N SER A 141 -5.82 -14.26 4.55
CA SER A 141 -5.19 -15.57 4.85
C SER A 141 -5.26 -16.53 3.66
N GLU A 142 -6.35 -16.48 2.90
CA GLU A 142 -6.58 -17.31 1.71
C GLU A 142 -6.73 -16.52 0.42
N LYS A 143 -6.51 -15.19 0.46
CA LYS A 143 -6.70 -14.30 -0.70
C LYS A 143 -5.38 -13.65 -1.09
N ALA A 144 -5.05 -13.71 -2.36
CA ALA A 144 -3.92 -12.98 -2.90
C ALA A 144 -4.26 -11.47 -3.03
N LEU A 145 -3.44 -10.62 -2.40
CA LEU A 145 -3.44 -9.19 -2.67
C LEU A 145 -2.54 -8.91 -3.87
N ARG A 146 -3.04 -8.18 -4.85
CA ARG A 146 -2.26 -7.72 -6.01
C ARG A 146 -2.43 -6.23 -6.21
N VAL A 147 -1.35 -5.58 -6.64
CA VAL A 147 -1.34 -4.18 -7.09
C VAL A 147 -1.15 -4.19 -8.59
N GLU A 148 -2.15 -3.77 -9.34
CA GLU A 148 -2.06 -3.60 -10.79
C GLU A 148 -1.66 -2.17 -11.11
N ILE A 149 -0.63 -2.02 -11.91
CA ILE A 149 -0.03 -0.74 -12.28
C ILE A 149 -0.03 -0.64 -13.81
N GLU A 150 -0.44 0.51 -14.34
CA GLU A 150 -0.42 0.79 -15.76
C GLU A 150 0.26 2.13 -16.03
N TYR A 151 1.23 2.12 -16.95
CA TYR A 151 1.96 3.29 -17.41
C TYR A 151 1.45 3.76 -18.77
N ASN A 152 1.67 5.02 -19.07
CA ASN A 152 1.32 5.59 -20.38
C ASN A 152 2.10 4.89 -21.51
N SER A 153 1.40 4.54 -22.59
CA SER A 153 2.02 4.02 -23.79
C SER A 153 2.91 5.09 -24.44
N GLY A 154 4.10 4.69 -24.89
CA GLY A 154 5.05 5.58 -25.58
C GLY A 154 6.08 6.26 -24.68
N HIS A 155 6.02 6.11 -23.38
CA HIS A 155 7.09 6.52 -22.47
C HIS A 155 7.96 5.32 -22.13
N ALA A 156 9.27 5.48 -22.31
CA ALA A 156 10.25 4.51 -21.80
C ALA A 156 10.16 4.49 -20.27
N ASN A 157 9.55 3.46 -19.73
CA ASN A 157 9.53 3.28 -18.29
C ASN A 157 10.92 2.84 -17.81
N THR A 158 11.43 3.50 -16.79
CA THR A 158 12.66 3.07 -16.11
C THR A 158 12.36 1.94 -15.13
N ALA A 159 13.35 1.06 -14.90
CA ALA A 159 13.22 0.03 -13.88
C ALA A 159 12.93 0.66 -12.51
N LYS A 160 11.95 0.13 -11.80
CA LYS A 160 11.56 0.63 -10.46
C LYS A 160 11.52 -0.52 -9.46
N ASN A 161 11.90 -0.21 -8.24
CA ASN A 161 11.63 -1.04 -7.07
C ASN A 161 10.31 -0.58 -6.46
N VAL A 162 9.40 -1.50 -6.19
CA VAL A 162 8.13 -1.20 -5.53
C VAL A 162 8.15 -1.77 -4.13
N PHE A 163 8.20 -0.88 -3.15
CA PHE A 163 8.06 -1.24 -1.74
C PHE A 163 6.59 -1.21 -1.36
N THR A 164 6.03 -2.36 -1.03
CA THR A 164 4.65 -2.46 -0.58
C THR A 164 4.61 -2.75 0.92
N PHE A 165 3.95 -1.88 1.66
CA PHE A 165 3.70 -2.01 3.09
C PHE A 165 2.25 -2.39 3.30
N VAL A 166 1.99 -3.47 4.03
CA VAL A 166 0.65 -3.84 4.46
C VAL A 166 0.55 -3.64 5.96
N ASN A 167 -0.35 -2.74 6.37
CA ASN A 167 -0.70 -2.58 7.78
C ASN A 167 -1.70 -3.66 8.17
N HIS A 168 -1.40 -4.38 9.23
CA HIS A 168 -2.26 -5.43 9.76
C HIS A 168 -2.18 -5.50 11.28
N ILE A 169 -3.13 -6.18 11.90
CA ILE A 169 -3.19 -6.35 13.35
C ILE A 169 -2.70 -7.75 13.68
N ARG A 170 -1.72 -7.84 14.57
CA ARG A 170 -1.35 -9.09 15.24
C ARG A 170 -1.96 -9.13 16.63
N ARG A 171 -2.47 -10.28 16.99
CA ARG A 171 -2.98 -10.55 18.34
C ARG A 171 -1.92 -11.23 19.15
N LEU A 172 -1.58 -10.61 20.27
CA LEU A 172 -0.70 -11.15 21.28
C LEU A 172 -1.54 -11.64 22.44
N GLN A 173 -1.43 -12.92 22.78
CA GLN A 173 -2.09 -13.50 23.93
C GLN A 173 -1.05 -13.94 24.95
N ILE A 174 -1.10 -13.34 26.13
CA ILE A 174 -0.26 -13.69 27.27
C ILE A 174 -1.10 -14.57 28.20
N THR A 175 -0.72 -15.84 28.32
CA THR A 175 -1.37 -16.79 29.23
C THR A 175 -0.40 -17.24 30.31
N PRO A 176 -0.86 -17.83 31.40
CA PRO A 176 0.03 -18.41 32.41
C PRO A 176 0.99 -19.46 31.84
N SER A 177 0.62 -20.12 30.73
CA SER A 177 1.44 -21.12 30.03
C SER A 177 2.42 -20.56 29.02
N GLY A 178 2.37 -19.24 28.72
CA GLY A 178 3.29 -18.59 27.78
C GLY A 178 2.66 -17.54 26.89
N LEU A 179 3.46 -17.08 25.92
CA LEU A 179 3.12 -16.08 24.94
C LEU A 179 2.74 -16.72 23.61
N GLN A 180 1.58 -16.35 23.07
CA GLN A 180 1.11 -16.79 21.74
C GLN A 180 0.89 -15.57 20.85
N ILE A 181 1.27 -15.67 19.56
CA ILE A 181 1.11 -14.61 18.57
C ILE A 181 0.25 -15.17 17.43
N TYR A 182 -0.83 -14.47 17.13
CA TYR A 182 -1.73 -14.75 16.01
C TYR A 182 -1.70 -13.57 15.02
N GLY A 183 -1.66 -13.84 13.71
CA GLY A 183 -1.60 -12.78 12.73
C GLY A 183 -2.30 -13.08 11.43
#